data_9ad1ff4522abd6629a89821d2a9ab336
#
_entry.id   9ad1ff4522abd6629a89821d2a9ab336
#
_cell.length_a   1.000
_cell.length_b   1.000
_cell.length_c   1.000
_cell.angle_alpha   90.00
_cell.angle_beta   90.00
_cell.angle_gamma   90.00
#
_symmetry.space_group_name_H-M   'P 1'
#
loop_
_entity.id
_entity.type
_entity.pdbx_description
1 polymer ?
#
loop_
_entity_poly.entity_id
_entity_poly.type
_entity_poly.pdbx_seq_one_letter_code
_entity_poly.pdbx_strand_id
1 'polypeptide(L)'
;MKSYKEFIITAEPFNAEILSSILWELNIDGINEEVNCLKVFSHDENVIIESIEKELKLLKQNKLLREFSIQENVIIEKNWNEEWEKSREVVQISDKIVIKPTFKDYSPKADEIVITLDPKMSFGTGDHQTTKICLQLLEKYVKPRMQILDAGSGTAILSIAAAKLESEKIIAFDIDEWSFENGKENVELNNVSDKVEIRNCELNDIKENDFDLVVANIQKNILLELSSGLKEKLKENGILILSGLLVSDQKEILKKYSLLQLEKIDFLQIDEWIGIVLKKKLTIKTG
;
A
#
# COMPACT_ATOMS: atom_id res chain seq x y z
N MET A 1 8.61 23.43 -14.06
CA MET A 1 7.86 23.09 -12.84
C MET A 1 6.43 23.48 -13.10
N LYS A 2 5.48 22.58 -12.88
CA LYS A 2 4.07 22.97 -12.96
C LYS A 2 3.74 23.76 -11.70
N SER A 3 2.94 24.78 -11.84
CA SER A 3 2.42 25.57 -10.73
C SER A 3 0.90 25.65 -10.87
N TYR A 4 0.22 25.75 -9.75
CA TYR A 4 -1.21 26.03 -9.74
C TYR A 4 -1.49 27.22 -8.80
N LYS A 5 -2.59 27.88 -9.07
CA LYS A 5 -3.07 28.99 -8.24
C LYS A 5 -3.98 28.45 -7.16
N GLU A 6 -3.81 28.93 -5.96
CA GLU A 6 -4.72 28.74 -4.83
C GLU A 6 -5.38 30.09 -4.54
N PHE A 7 -6.70 30.12 -4.53
CA PHE A 7 -7.48 31.25 -4.13
C PHE A 7 -8.18 30.97 -2.79
N ILE A 8 -7.85 31.75 -1.76
CA ILE A 8 -8.51 31.65 -0.46
C ILE A 8 -9.62 32.66 -0.44
N ILE A 9 -10.86 32.19 -0.37
CA ILE A 9 -12.07 33.03 -0.46
C ILE A 9 -12.78 33.00 0.88
N THR A 10 -12.98 34.16 1.47
CA THR A 10 -13.86 34.37 2.63
C THR A 10 -15.09 35.17 2.22
N ALA A 11 -16.22 34.94 2.86
CA ALA A 11 -17.46 35.66 2.57
C ALA A 11 -18.33 35.80 3.84
N GLU A 12 -19.16 36.84 3.87
CA GLU A 12 -20.14 37.06 4.94
C GLU A 12 -21.54 37.35 4.36
N PRO A 13 -22.57 36.52 4.70
CA PRO A 13 -22.46 35.26 5.43
C PRO A 13 -21.69 34.22 4.62
N PHE A 14 -20.94 33.35 5.28
CA PHE A 14 -20.26 32.22 4.62
C PHE A 14 -21.27 31.11 4.34
N ASN A 15 -21.36 30.70 3.08
CA ASN A 15 -22.16 29.55 2.65
C ASN A 15 -21.35 28.80 1.57
N ALA A 16 -20.74 27.72 1.98
CA ALA A 16 -19.85 26.92 1.13
C ALA A 16 -20.56 26.36 -0.11
N GLU A 17 -21.81 25.93 0.03
CA GLU A 17 -22.59 25.34 -1.06
C GLU A 17 -22.87 26.36 -2.18
N ILE A 18 -23.33 27.57 -1.81
CA ILE A 18 -23.59 28.65 -2.78
C ILE A 18 -22.30 29.11 -3.44
N LEU A 19 -21.23 29.28 -2.66
CA LEU A 19 -19.94 29.75 -3.18
C LEU A 19 -19.35 28.71 -4.12
N SER A 20 -19.35 27.45 -3.73
CA SER A 20 -18.82 26.35 -4.55
C SER A 20 -19.59 26.20 -5.87
N SER A 21 -20.93 26.30 -5.84
CA SER A 21 -21.75 26.13 -7.04
C SER A 21 -21.41 27.11 -8.16
N ILE A 22 -21.11 28.37 -7.84
CA ILE A 22 -20.74 29.37 -8.85
C ILE A 22 -19.27 29.25 -9.26
N LEU A 23 -18.40 28.85 -8.34
CA LEU A 23 -16.98 28.74 -8.63
C LEU A 23 -16.68 27.56 -9.54
N TRP A 24 -17.48 26.49 -9.48
CA TRP A 24 -17.39 25.36 -10.41
C TRP A 24 -17.71 25.73 -11.87
N GLU A 25 -18.34 26.88 -12.13
CA GLU A 25 -18.54 27.39 -13.49
C GLU A 25 -17.23 27.94 -14.10
N LEU A 26 -16.25 28.24 -13.27
CA LEU A 26 -14.89 28.58 -13.68
C LEU A 26 -14.10 27.27 -13.88
N ASN A 27 -13.13 27.27 -14.77
CA ASN A 27 -12.31 26.09 -15.06
C ASN A 27 -11.32 25.82 -13.91
N ILE A 28 -11.84 25.34 -12.77
CA ILE A 28 -11.09 25.03 -11.56
C ILE A 28 -10.89 23.52 -11.41
N ASP A 29 -9.80 23.12 -10.74
CA ASP A 29 -9.44 21.73 -10.54
C ASP A 29 -10.01 21.15 -9.24
N GLY A 30 -10.27 22.01 -8.24
CA GLY A 30 -10.78 21.56 -6.96
C GLY A 30 -11.16 22.69 -6.00
N ILE A 31 -12.04 22.35 -5.05
CA ILE A 31 -12.41 23.21 -3.93
C ILE A 31 -12.21 22.41 -2.64
N ASN A 32 -11.57 23.02 -1.65
CA ASN A 32 -11.49 22.53 -0.29
C ASN A 32 -12.21 23.50 0.64
N GLU A 33 -13.14 22.98 1.44
CA GLU A 33 -13.87 23.75 2.44
C GLU A 33 -13.11 23.72 3.77
N GLU A 34 -12.84 24.91 4.30
CA GLU A 34 -12.30 25.10 5.64
C GLU A 34 -13.24 25.93 6.50
N VAL A 35 -12.89 26.11 7.77
CA VAL A 35 -13.70 26.93 8.67
C VAL A 35 -13.76 28.39 8.16
N ASN A 36 -14.93 28.81 7.69
CA ASN A 36 -15.21 30.17 7.18
C ASN A 36 -14.45 30.58 5.91
N CYS A 37 -13.85 29.63 5.17
CA CYS A 37 -13.27 29.97 3.86
C CYS A 37 -13.32 28.77 2.90
N LEU A 38 -13.23 29.09 1.60
CA LEU A 38 -12.97 28.09 0.56
C LEU A 38 -11.56 28.29 0.02
N LYS A 39 -10.86 27.19 -0.20
CA LYS A 39 -9.63 27.15 -1.00
C LYS A 39 -9.96 26.56 -2.37
N VAL A 40 -9.74 27.36 -3.40
CA VAL A 40 -10.02 27.01 -4.79
C VAL A 40 -8.71 26.86 -5.53
N PHE A 41 -8.55 25.78 -6.29
CA PHE A 41 -7.32 25.45 -6.99
C PHE A 41 -7.55 25.43 -8.50
N SER A 42 -6.62 26.01 -9.27
CA SER A 42 -6.67 25.97 -10.73
C SER A 42 -5.28 25.97 -11.36
N HIS A 43 -5.10 25.11 -12.37
CA HIS A 43 -3.96 25.15 -13.30
C HIS A 43 -4.23 26.06 -14.52
N ASP A 44 -5.48 26.51 -14.72
CA ASP A 44 -5.84 27.37 -15.82
C ASP A 44 -5.36 28.79 -15.55
N GLU A 45 -4.47 29.28 -16.41
CA GLU A 45 -3.94 30.66 -16.32
C GLU A 45 -5.04 31.72 -16.48
N ASN A 46 -6.17 31.39 -17.11
CA ASN A 46 -7.30 32.29 -17.28
C ASN A 46 -8.16 32.43 -16.02
N VAL A 47 -8.02 31.51 -15.05
CA VAL A 47 -8.65 31.71 -13.74
C VAL A 47 -7.78 32.64 -12.93
N ILE A 48 -8.25 33.87 -12.81
CA ILE A 48 -7.60 34.98 -12.13
C ILE A 48 -8.55 35.60 -11.09
N ILE A 49 -8.03 36.43 -10.20
CA ILE A 49 -8.82 37.10 -9.16
C ILE A 49 -10.05 37.80 -9.75
N GLU A 50 -9.90 38.51 -10.86
CA GLU A 50 -10.96 39.23 -11.52
C GLU A 50 -12.10 38.30 -11.99
N SER A 51 -11.82 37.13 -12.42
CA SER A 51 -12.85 36.12 -12.81
C SER A 51 -13.65 35.67 -11.61
N ILE A 52 -12.99 35.38 -10.50
CA ILE A 52 -13.62 35.01 -9.23
C ILE A 52 -14.40 36.19 -8.63
N GLU A 53 -13.80 37.37 -8.62
CA GLU A 53 -14.48 38.58 -8.14
C GLU A 53 -15.77 38.87 -8.89
N LYS A 54 -15.79 38.64 -10.19
CA LYS A 54 -16.98 38.87 -11.02
C LYS A 54 -18.15 38.02 -10.51
N GLU A 55 -17.91 36.77 -10.25
CA GLU A 55 -18.95 35.83 -9.76
C GLU A 55 -19.40 36.21 -8.34
N LEU A 56 -18.46 36.51 -7.44
CA LEU A 56 -18.80 36.97 -6.08
C LEU A 56 -19.55 38.29 -6.05
N LYS A 57 -19.23 39.25 -6.95
CA LYS A 57 -19.95 40.50 -7.11
C LYS A 57 -21.41 40.27 -7.54
N LEU A 58 -21.70 39.26 -8.37
CA LEU A 58 -23.06 38.86 -8.73
C LEU A 58 -23.84 38.38 -7.51
N LEU A 59 -23.23 37.56 -6.65
CA LEU A 59 -23.87 37.14 -5.39
C LEU A 59 -24.15 38.32 -4.46
N LYS A 60 -23.24 39.29 -4.40
CA LYS A 60 -23.43 40.50 -3.60
C LYS A 60 -24.58 41.36 -4.14
N GLN A 61 -24.71 41.53 -5.46
CA GLN A 61 -25.82 42.20 -6.10
C GLN A 61 -27.17 41.52 -5.81
N ASN A 62 -27.17 40.20 -5.77
CA ASN A 62 -28.33 39.37 -5.45
C ASN A 62 -28.62 39.27 -3.94
N LYS A 63 -27.88 40.01 -3.09
CA LYS A 63 -28.00 40.03 -1.62
C LYS A 63 -27.77 38.67 -0.94
N LEU A 64 -27.06 37.77 -1.61
CA LEU A 64 -26.68 36.47 -1.07
C LEU A 64 -25.42 36.52 -0.22
N LEU A 65 -24.58 37.55 -0.40
CA LEU A 65 -23.48 37.88 0.49
C LEU A 65 -23.32 39.39 0.66
N ARG A 66 -22.70 39.85 1.76
CA ARG A 66 -22.45 41.27 2.08
C ARG A 66 -21.03 41.68 1.75
N GLU A 67 -20.08 40.84 2.19
CA GLU A 67 -18.64 41.09 2.02
C GLU A 67 -17.93 39.81 1.61
N PHE A 68 -16.83 39.97 0.91
CA PHE A 68 -15.92 38.87 0.56
C PHE A 68 -14.49 39.40 0.44
N SER A 69 -13.53 38.48 0.62
CA SER A 69 -12.14 38.73 0.27
C SER A 69 -11.58 37.54 -0.53
N ILE A 70 -10.57 37.82 -1.35
CA ILE A 70 -9.87 36.84 -2.14
C ILE A 70 -8.37 37.06 -1.92
N GLN A 71 -7.65 36.01 -1.59
CA GLN A 71 -6.20 36.02 -1.55
C GLN A 71 -5.70 34.96 -2.56
N GLU A 72 -4.81 35.38 -3.48
CA GLU A 72 -4.17 34.48 -4.43
C GLU A 72 -2.79 34.08 -3.92
N ASN A 73 -2.51 32.79 -3.98
CA ASN A 73 -1.21 32.23 -3.76
C ASN A 73 -0.81 31.42 -5.02
N VAL A 74 0.45 31.45 -5.38
CA VAL A 74 0.99 30.54 -6.40
C VAL A 74 1.67 29.41 -5.66
N ILE A 75 1.14 28.20 -5.81
CA ILE A 75 1.75 26.99 -5.26
C ILE A 75 2.55 26.36 -6.38
N ILE A 76 3.85 26.32 -6.21
CA ILE A 76 4.73 25.54 -7.08
C ILE A 76 4.48 24.08 -6.70
N GLU A 77 4.10 23.29 -7.70
CA GLU A 77 3.96 21.85 -7.52
C GLU A 77 5.31 21.29 -7.05
N LYS A 78 5.46 21.21 -5.74
CA LYS A 78 6.58 20.48 -5.17
C LYS A 78 6.36 19.03 -5.51
N ASN A 79 7.34 18.43 -6.15
CA ASN A 79 7.34 16.99 -6.32
C ASN A 79 7.53 16.35 -4.94
N TRP A 80 6.42 16.27 -4.18
CA TRP A 80 6.39 15.65 -2.86
C TRP A 80 6.92 14.22 -2.92
N ASN A 81 6.73 13.55 -4.06
CA ASN A 81 7.29 12.23 -4.30
C ASN A 81 8.81 12.27 -4.28
N GLU A 82 9.43 13.25 -4.92
CA GLU A 82 10.89 13.38 -4.96
C GLU A 82 11.51 13.74 -3.59
N GLU A 83 10.86 14.61 -2.80
CA GLU A 83 11.31 14.90 -1.43
C GLU A 83 11.08 13.70 -0.51
N TRP A 84 9.95 13.01 -0.66
CA TRP A 84 9.63 11.79 0.07
C TRP A 84 10.58 10.64 -0.32
N GLU A 85 10.85 10.45 -1.61
CA GLU A 85 11.83 9.49 -2.12
C GLU A 85 13.21 9.77 -1.56
N LYS A 86 13.68 11.02 -1.60
CA LYS A 86 14.98 11.41 -1.05
C LYS A 86 15.12 11.20 0.47
N SER A 87 14.03 11.19 1.19
CA SER A 87 14.00 10.93 2.64
C SER A 87 14.15 9.45 3.01
N ARG A 88 14.01 8.53 2.03
CA ARG A 88 14.11 7.09 2.28
C ARG A 88 15.55 6.68 2.51
N GLU A 89 15.77 5.94 3.59
CA GLU A 89 17.07 5.40 3.95
C GLU A 89 17.14 3.89 3.70
N VAL A 90 18.34 3.35 3.78
CA VAL A 90 18.54 1.90 3.76
C VAL A 90 17.99 1.31 5.05
N VAL A 91 17.15 0.29 4.95
CA VAL A 91 16.50 -0.36 6.09
C VAL A 91 17.08 -1.74 6.32
N GLN A 92 17.72 -1.94 7.46
CA GLN A 92 18.16 -3.26 7.90
C GLN A 92 16.98 -4.01 8.51
N ILE A 93 16.59 -5.14 7.94
CA ILE A 93 15.49 -5.98 8.43
C ILE A 93 15.98 -7.03 9.42
N SER A 94 17.10 -7.65 9.08
CA SER A 94 17.80 -8.67 9.87
C SER A 94 19.29 -8.61 9.55
N ASP A 95 20.10 -9.51 10.09
CA ASP A 95 21.52 -9.62 9.73
C ASP A 95 21.71 -10.02 8.25
N LYS A 96 20.67 -10.54 7.61
CA LYS A 96 20.73 -11.09 6.27
C LYS A 96 19.95 -10.28 5.22
N ILE A 97 18.87 -9.60 5.60
CA ILE A 97 17.99 -8.89 4.65
C ILE A 97 18.11 -7.39 4.83
N VAL A 98 18.42 -6.71 3.74
CA VAL A 98 18.52 -5.25 3.64
C VAL A 98 17.61 -4.76 2.51
N ILE A 99 16.91 -3.67 2.74
CA ILE A 99 16.11 -2.97 1.73
C ILE A 99 16.80 -1.64 1.43
N LYS A 100 16.96 -1.33 0.16
CA LYS A 100 17.47 -0.04 -0.27
C LYS A 100 16.60 0.56 -1.38
N PRO A 101 16.41 1.87 -1.40
CA PRO A 101 15.87 2.56 -2.59
C PRO A 101 16.90 2.53 -3.74
N THR A 102 16.43 2.70 -5.00
CA THR A 102 17.31 2.72 -6.19
C THR A 102 18.35 3.82 -6.13
N PHE A 103 18.00 4.99 -5.61
CA PHE A 103 18.84 6.20 -5.55
C PHE A 103 19.84 6.22 -4.37
N LYS A 104 19.86 5.17 -3.51
CA LYS A 104 20.83 5.05 -2.43
C LYS A 104 21.91 4.05 -2.79
N ASP A 105 23.16 4.45 -2.63
CA ASP A 105 24.27 3.51 -2.71
C ASP A 105 24.35 2.67 -1.44
N TYR A 106 24.58 1.39 -1.61
CA TYR A 106 24.79 0.46 -0.51
C TYR A 106 25.82 -0.61 -0.92
N SER A 107 26.78 -0.85 -0.07
CA SER A 107 27.78 -1.91 -0.25
C SER A 107 27.41 -3.09 0.63
N PRO A 108 26.87 -4.19 0.06
CA PRO A 108 26.43 -5.33 0.87
C PRO A 108 27.58 -6.03 1.55
N LYS A 109 27.35 -6.54 2.75
CA LYS A 109 28.25 -7.47 3.42
C LYS A 109 28.12 -8.86 2.79
N ALA A 110 29.06 -9.74 3.12
CA ALA A 110 28.98 -11.14 2.70
C ALA A 110 27.65 -11.74 3.20
N ASP A 111 26.97 -12.48 2.33
CA ASP A 111 25.71 -13.18 2.57
C ASP A 111 24.46 -12.32 2.79
N GLU A 112 24.57 -10.98 2.64
CA GLU A 112 23.39 -10.12 2.68
C GLU A 112 22.55 -10.22 1.41
N ILE A 113 21.25 -10.33 1.61
CA ILE A 113 20.23 -10.24 0.57
C ILE A 113 19.78 -8.79 0.48
N VAL A 114 20.18 -8.11 -0.59
CA VAL A 114 19.72 -6.75 -0.85
C VAL A 114 18.48 -6.76 -1.73
N ILE A 115 17.42 -6.12 -1.26
CA ILE A 115 16.20 -5.87 -2.01
C ILE A 115 16.19 -4.40 -2.40
N THR A 116 16.23 -4.14 -3.70
CA THR A 116 16.13 -2.78 -4.23
C THR A 116 14.66 -2.48 -4.53
N LEU A 117 14.15 -1.37 -3.99
CA LEU A 117 12.74 -1.00 -4.16
C LEU A 117 12.59 0.46 -4.58
N ASP A 118 11.66 0.66 -5.51
CA ASP A 118 11.03 1.95 -5.76
C ASP A 118 9.58 1.86 -5.29
N PRO A 119 9.30 2.29 -4.05
CA PRO A 119 8.02 2.00 -3.40
C PRO A 119 6.84 2.75 -4.04
N LYS A 120 7.09 3.86 -4.74
CA LYS A 120 6.05 4.71 -5.32
C LYS A 120 4.91 4.91 -4.32
N MET A 121 3.65 4.71 -4.74
CA MET A 121 2.47 4.83 -3.88
C MET A 121 1.94 3.47 -3.38
N SER A 122 2.60 2.36 -3.71
CA SER A 122 2.16 1.02 -3.30
C SER A 122 2.59 0.69 -1.86
N PHE A 123 1.79 -0.13 -1.16
CA PHE A 123 2.14 -0.63 0.16
C PHE A 123 3.31 -1.63 0.10
N GLY A 124 4.09 -1.70 1.18
CA GLY A 124 5.24 -2.62 1.26
C GLY A 124 6.58 -1.95 1.03
N THR A 125 6.77 -0.73 1.56
CA THR A 125 8.01 0.06 1.44
C THR A 125 9.18 -0.50 2.26
N GLY A 126 8.91 -1.49 3.13
CA GLY A 126 9.90 -2.06 4.04
C GLY A 126 10.01 -1.37 5.39
N ASP A 127 9.51 -0.15 5.54
CA ASP A 127 9.60 0.60 6.81
C ASP A 127 8.55 0.14 7.82
N HIS A 128 7.40 -0.31 7.34
CA HIS A 128 6.29 -0.71 8.20
C HIS A 128 6.60 -2.00 8.97
N GLN A 129 6.21 -2.05 10.24
CA GLN A 129 6.48 -3.17 11.14
C GLN A 129 5.97 -4.51 10.60
N THR A 130 4.78 -4.52 9.97
CA THR A 130 4.21 -5.75 9.41
C THR A 130 5.04 -6.31 8.27
N THR A 131 5.64 -5.46 7.43
CA THR A 131 6.57 -5.87 6.37
C THR A 131 7.85 -6.46 6.96
N LYS A 132 8.42 -5.80 7.99
CA LYS A 132 9.59 -6.31 8.71
C LYS A 132 9.32 -7.68 9.33
N ILE A 133 8.17 -7.84 9.98
CA ILE A 133 7.71 -9.11 10.55
C ILE A 133 7.64 -10.19 9.47
N CYS A 134 6.98 -9.92 8.34
CA CYS A 134 6.86 -10.90 7.26
C CYS A 134 8.22 -11.29 6.68
N LEU A 135 9.11 -10.34 6.46
CA LEU A 135 10.46 -10.61 5.93
C LEU A 135 11.28 -11.47 6.89
N GLN A 136 11.24 -11.21 8.19
CA GLN A 136 11.92 -12.03 9.20
C GLN A 136 11.32 -13.44 9.28
N LEU A 137 9.99 -13.56 9.15
CA LEU A 137 9.33 -14.86 9.10
C LEU A 137 9.65 -15.61 7.80
N LEU A 138 9.70 -14.94 6.66
CA LEU A 138 10.13 -15.55 5.40
C LEU A 138 11.57 -16.05 5.49
N GLU A 139 12.50 -15.28 6.05
CA GLU A 139 13.89 -15.70 6.28
C GLU A 139 13.97 -17.01 7.10
N LYS A 140 13.10 -17.16 8.10
CA LYS A 140 13.05 -18.35 8.95
C LYS A 140 12.42 -19.55 8.29
N TYR A 141 11.37 -19.36 7.48
CA TYR A 141 10.50 -20.44 7.02
C TYR A 141 10.68 -20.81 5.55
N VAL A 142 11.18 -19.93 4.70
CA VAL A 142 11.47 -20.26 3.30
C VAL A 142 12.62 -21.25 3.23
N LYS A 143 12.44 -22.28 2.43
CA LYS A 143 13.46 -23.28 2.11
C LYS A 143 13.68 -23.32 0.60
N PRO A 144 14.87 -23.71 0.14
CA PRO A 144 15.12 -23.88 -1.28
C PRO A 144 14.05 -24.75 -1.97
N ARG A 145 13.70 -24.36 -3.19
CA ARG A 145 12.72 -25.05 -4.04
C ARG A 145 11.26 -25.03 -3.58
N MET A 146 10.91 -24.21 -2.60
CA MET A 146 9.51 -23.99 -2.22
C MET A 146 8.73 -23.28 -3.34
N GLN A 147 7.46 -23.67 -3.49
CA GLN A 147 6.46 -22.92 -4.25
C GLN A 147 5.67 -22.04 -3.28
N ILE A 148 5.59 -20.75 -3.57
CA ILE A 148 5.06 -19.74 -2.64
C ILE A 148 3.94 -18.94 -3.30
N LEU A 149 2.90 -18.65 -2.53
CA LEU A 149 1.85 -17.71 -2.91
C LEU A 149 1.96 -16.46 -2.02
N ASP A 150 2.03 -15.29 -2.65
CA ASP A 150 2.00 -13.98 -1.99
C ASP A 150 0.67 -13.30 -2.28
N ALA A 151 -0.17 -13.15 -1.25
CA ALA A 151 -1.53 -12.66 -1.37
C ALA A 151 -1.62 -11.19 -0.92
N GLY A 152 -1.97 -10.30 -1.84
CA GLY A 152 -1.91 -8.85 -1.65
C GLY A 152 -0.46 -8.37 -1.69
N SER A 153 0.18 -8.55 -2.84
CA SER A 153 1.64 -8.42 -2.98
C SER A 153 2.18 -6.99 -2.88
N GLY A 154 1.35 -5.97 -3.16
CA GLY A 154 1.77 -4.57 -3.14
C GLY A 154 3.01 -4.32 -3.99
N THR A 155 4.09 -3.84 -3.38
CA THR A 155 5.40 -3.64 -4.04
C THR A 155 6.09 -4.93 -4.47
N ALA A 156 5.53 -6.11 -4.18
CA ALA A 156 6.12 -7.44 -4.33
C ALA A 156 7.37 -7.69 -3.45
N ILE A 157 7.59 -6.91 -2.42
CA ILE A 157 8.78 -7.05 -1.55
C ILE A 157 8.91 -8.45 -0.94
N LEU A 158 7.79 -9.07 -0.52
CA LEU A 158 7.79 -10.41 0.09
C LEU A 158 8.12 -11.47 -0.95
N SER A 159 7.58 -11.35 -2.15
CA SER A 159 7.89 -12.20 -3.29
C SER A 159 9.36 -12.12 -3.69
N ILE A 160 9.92 -10.90 -3.77
CA ILE A 160 11.34 -10.67 -4.07
C ILE A 160 12.24 -11.30 -3.01
N ALA A 161 11.88 -11.09 -1.72
CA ALA A 161 12.60 -11.72 -0.61
C ALA A 161 12.59 -13.25 -0.72
N ALA A 162 11.42 -13.85 -0.96
CA ALA A 162 11.28 -15.29 -1.13
C ALA A 162 12.11 -15.82 -2.30
N ALA A 163 12.16 -15.13 -3.44
CA ALA A 163 12.96 -15.52 -4.59
C ALA A 163 14.47 -15.48 -4.29
N LYS A 164 14.92 -14.45 -3.58
CA LYS A 164 16.32 -14.30 -3.15
C LYS A 164 16.71 -15.28 -2.02
N LEU A 165 15.71 -15.82 -1.28
CA LEU A 165 15.87 -16.93 -0.33
C LEU A 165 15.80 -18.31 -1.00
N GLU A 166 15.99 -18.36 -2.32
CA GLU A 166 16.10 -19.59 -3.14
C GLU A 166 14.82 -20.41 -3.30
N SER A 167 13.63 -19.81 -3.10
CA SER A 167 12.39 -20.47 -3.54
C SER A 167 12.41 -20.74 -5.05
N GLU A 168 11.65 -21.73 -5.51
CA GLU A 168 11.63 -22.15 -6.91
C GLU A 168 10.68 -21.29 -7.75
N LYS A 169 9.46 -21.11 -7.27
CA LYS A 169 8.43 -20.33 -7.95
C LYS A 169 7.57 -19.57 -6.95
N ILE A 170 7.31 -18.32 -7.27
CA ILE A 170 6.40 -17.48 -6.51
C ILE A 170 5.30 -17.01 -7.46
N ILE A 171 4.05 -17.21 -7.05
CA ILE A 171 2.89 -16.53 -7.62
C ILE A 171 2.50 -15.46 -6.64
N ALA A 172 2.43 -14.23 -7.12
CA ALA A 172 2.01 -13.06 -6.37
C ALA A 172 0.75 -12.48 -7.02
N PHE A 173 -0.19 -12.00 -6.23
CA PHE A 173 -1.35 -11.31 -6.81
C PHE A 173 -1.77 -10.12 -5.97
N ASP A 174 -2.31 -9.13 -6.67
CA ASP A 174 -2.96 -7.98 -6.07
C ASP A 174 -4.17 -7.58 -6.92
N ILE A 175 -5.21 -7.05 -6.27
CA ILE A 175 -6.41 -6.55 -6.96
C ILE A 175 -6.22 -5.13 -7.47
N ASP A 176 -5.27 -4.39 -6.89
CA ASP A 176 -4.97 -3.03 -7.27
C ASP A 176 -4.00 -3.00 -8.45
N GLU A 177 -4.40 -2.33 -9.52
CA GLU A 177 -3.63 -2.22 -10.76
C GLU A 177 -2.29 -1.50 -10.55
N TRP A 178 -2.25 -0.46 -9.69
CA TRP A 178 -1.01 0.25 -9.39
C TRP A 178 -0.01 -0.63 -8.64
N SER A 179 -0.49 -1.43 -7.70
CA SER A 179 0.32 -2.43 -6.99
C SER A 179 0.87 -3.48 -7.95
N PHE A 180 0.04 -3.97 -8.87
CA PHE A 180 0.46 -4.92 -9.90
C PHE A 180 1.59 -4.38 -10.78
N GLU A 181 1.44 -3.16 -11.34
CA GLU A 181 2.47 -2.56 -12.19
C GLU A 181 3.75 -2.24 -11.40
N ASN A 182 3.64 -1.66 -10.22
CA ASN A 182 4.80 -1.37 -9.37
C ASN A 182 5.52 -2.65 -8.91
N GLY A 183 4.77 -3.69 -8.59
CA GLY A 183 5.33 -4.99 -8.23
C GLY A 183 6.14 -5.60 -9.37
N LYS A 184 5.67 -5.54 -10.61
CA LYS A 184 6.40 -6.01 -11.80
C LYS A 184 7.72 -5.27 -11.97
N GLU A 185 7.70 -3.93 -11.91
CA GLU A 185 8.91 -3.13 -12.01
C GLU A 185 9.95 -3.51 -10.93
N ASN A 186 9.50 -3.67 -9.69
CA ASN A 186 10.38 -4.07 -8.59
C ASN A 186 10.95 -5.49 -8.76
N VAL A 187 10.16 -6.42 -9.30
CA VAL A 187 10.63 -7.79 -9.62
C VAL A 187 11.72 -7.76 -10.70
N GLU A 188 11.52 -6.97 -11.76
CA GLU A 188 12.52 -6.76 -12.81
C GLU A 188 13.79 -6.11 -12.25
N LEU A 189 13.64 -5.06 -11.44
CA LEU A 189 14.74 -4.34 -10.78
C LEU A 189 15.62 -5.25 -9.92
N ASN A 190 15.04 -6.29 -9.33
CA ASN A 190 15.74 -7.26 -8.51
C ASN A 190 16.24 -8.49 -9.27
N ASN A 191 16.02 -8.57 -10.60
CA ASN A 191 16.41 -9.69 -11.46
C ASN A 191 15.86 -11.05 -10.99
N VAL A 192 14.58 -11.09 -10.60
CA VAL A 192 13.90 -12.31 -10.12
C VAL A 192 12.64 -12.65 -10.94
N SER A 193 12.48 -12.07 -12.13
CA SER A 193 11.34 -12.28 -13.01
C SER A 193 11.21 -13.72 -13.53
N ASP A 194 12.28 -14.50 -13.47
CA ASP A 194 12.28 -15.92 -13.80
C ASP A 194 11.61 -16.79 -12.73
N LYS A 195 11.51 -16.26 -11.49
CA LYS A 195 10.92 -16.97 -10.33
C LYS A 195 9.59 -16.37 -9.89
N VAL A 196 9.37 -15.08 -10.09
CA VAL A 196 8.19 -14.35 -9.58
C VAL A 196 7.25 -14.00 -10.72
N GLU A 197 6.05 -14.52 -10.65
CA GLU A 197 4.93 -14.19 -11.54
C GLU A 197 3.91 -13.36 -10.76
N ILE A 198 3.68 -12.11 -11.19
CA ILE A 198 2.68 -11.23 -10.58
C ILE A 198 1.43 -11.21 -11.45
N ARG A 199 0.26 -11.23 -10.82
CA ARG A 199 -1.05 -11.21 -11.47
C ARG A 199 -1.95 -10.13 -10.86
N ASN A 200 -2.66 -9.41 -11.70
CA ASN A 200 -3.74 -8.53 -11.25
C ASN A 200 -5.05 -9.34 -11.28
N CYS A 201 -5.43 -9.89 -10.13
CA CYS A 201 -6.58 -10.79 -10.02
C CYS A 201 -6.97 -11.01 -8.54
N GLU A 202 -8.06 -11.71 -8.31
CA GLU A 202 -8.48 -12.19 -6.99
C GLU A 202 -7.89 -13.58 -6.68
N LEU A 203 -7.95 -13.98 -5.39
CA LEU A 203 -7.50 -15.30 -4.93
C LEU A 203 -8.17 -16.47 -5.68
N ASN A 204 -9.44 -16.32 -6.04
CA ASN A 204 -10.24 -17.35 -6.72
C ASN A 204 -9.78 -17.57 -8.17
N ASP A 205 -9.09 -16.62 -8.77
CA ASP A 205 -8.56 -16.71 -10.12
C ASP A 205 -7.24 -17.48 -10.19
N ILE A 206 -6.55 -17.60 -9.06
CA ILE A 206 -5.36 -18.45 -8.93
C ILE A 206 -5.78 -19.91 -9.03
N LYS A 207 -5.38 -20.58 -10.11
CA LYS A 207 -5.76 -21.99 -10.36
C LYS A 207 -4.79 -22.97 -9.69
N GLU A 208 -3.58 -22.54 -9.44
CA GLU A 208 -2.55 -23.34 -8.77
C GLU A 208 -2.91 -23.57 -7.29
N ASN A 209 -2.49 -24.71 -6.80
CA ASN A 209 -2.66 -25.16 -5.43
C ASN A 209 -1.37 -25.83 -4.95
N ASP A 210 -1.40 -26.42 -3.77
CA ASP A 210 -0.28 -27.19 -3.19
C ASP A 210 0.99 -26.34 -2.95
N PHE A 211 0.80 -25.06 -2.60
CA PHE A 211 1.89 -24.19 -2.19
C PHE A 211 2.52 -24.67 -0.87
N ASP A 212 3.84 -24.64 -0.81
CA ASP A 212 4.62 -24.93 0.39
C ASP A 212 4.39 -23.88 1.47
N LEU A 213 4.29 -22.61 1.02
CA LEU A 213 4.08 -21.46 1.87
C LEU A 213 3.14 -20.49 1.19
N VAL A 214 2.21 -19.95 1.97
CA VAL A 214 1.37 -18.81 1.60
C VAL A 214 1.69 -17.68 2.57
N VAL A 215 1.94 -16.47 2.07
CA VAL A 215 2.11 -15.27 2.87
C VAL A 215 1.02 -14.25 2.52
N ALA A 216 0.46 -13.58 3.53
CA ALA A 216 -0.51 -12.52 3.36
C ALA A 216 -0.27 -11.42 4.40
N ASN A 217 0.12 -10.24 3.94
CA ASN A 217 0.30 -9.04 4.75
C ASN A 217 -0.79 -8.02 4.40
N ILE A 218 -2.02 -8.30 4.79
CA ILE A 218 -3.22 -7.54 4.44
C ILE A 218 -4.12 -7.34 5.66
N GLN A 219 -5.14 -6.49 5.53
CA GLN A 219 -6.03 -6.13 6.64
C GLN A 219 -6.78 -7.34 7.20
N LYS A 220 -7.04 -7.33 8.52
CA LYS A 220 -7.73 -8.39 9.26
C LYS A 220 -9.01 -8.87 8.60
N ASN A 221 -9.87 -7.95 8.18
CA ASN A 221 -11.17 -8.31 7.61
C ASN A 221 -11.02 -9.15 6.34
N ILE A 222 -10.06 -8.80 5.48
CA ILE A 222 -9.74 -9.54 4.26
C ILE A 222 -9.13 -10.91 4.60
N LEU A 223 -8.25 -10.98 5.61
CA LEU A 223 -7.71 -12.27 6.08
C LEU A 223 -8.80 -13.20 6.59
N LEU A 224 -9.80 -12.69 7.31
CA LEU A 224 -10.94 -13.49 7.77
C LEU A 224 -11.83 -13.96 6.61
N GLU A 225 -12.07 -13.12 5.63
CA GLU A 225 -12.83 -13.42 4.42
C GLU A 225 -12.14 -14.49 3.58
N LEU A 226 -10.87 -14.30 3.25
CA LEU A 226 -10.07 -15.18 2.40
C LEU A 226 -9.61 -16.46 3.11
N SER A 227 -9.87 -16.63 4.40
CA SER A 227 -9.30 -17.69 5.23
C SER A 227 -9.43 -19.11 4.66
N SER A 228 -10.60 -19.48 4.13
CA SER A 228 -10.82 -20.80 3.53
C SER A 228 -10.03 -20.96 2.23
N GLY A 229 -10.05 -19.97 1.36
CA GLY A 229 -9.30 -20.01 0.10
C GLY A 229 -7.79 -20.06 0.33
N LEU A 230 -7.25 -19.27 1.27
CA LEU A 230 -5.82 -19.33 1.62
C LEU A 230 -5.41 -20.72 2.14
N LYS A 231 -6.25 -21.35 2.97
CA LYS A 231 -6.03 -22.75 3.41
C LYS A 231 -6.04 -23.73 2.25
N GLU A 232 -6.97 -23.59 1.30
CA GLU A 232 -7.09 -24.48 0.14
C GLU A 232 -5.88 -24.41 -0.77
N LYS A 233 -5.22 -23.25 -0.87
CA LYS A 233 -4.00 -23.07 -1.64
C LYS A 233 -2.79 -23.83 -1.03
N LEU A 234 -2.81 -24.13 0.27
CA LEU A 234 -1.73 -24.81 0.95
C LEU A 234 -1.75 -26.32 0.70
N LYS A 235 -0.60 -26.90 0.44
CA LYS A 235 -0.41 -28.35 0.55
C LYS A 235 -0.55 -28.84 2.00
N GLU A 236 -0.66 -30.15 2.18
CA GLU A 236 -0.58 -30.75 3.51
C GLU A 236 0.78 -30.43 4.18
N ASN A 237 0.75 -30.06 5.46
CA ASN A 237 1.88 -29.50 6.20
C ASN A 237 2.42 -28.14 5.68
N GLY A 238 1.75 -27.49 4.74
CA GLY A 238 2.08 -26.16 4.23
C GLY A 238 1.98 -25.09 5.33
N ILE A 239 2.71 -24.03 5.13
CA ILE A 239 2.86 -22.92 6.09
C ILE A 239 2.08 -21.70 5.61
N LEU A 240 1.33 -21.07 6.51
CA LEU A 240 0.64 -19.81 6.27
C LEU A 240 1.22 -18.74 7.20
N ILE A 241 1.75 -17.68 6.61
CA ILE A 241 2.22 -16.48 7.33
C ILE A 241 1.20 -15.38 7.15
N LEU A 242 0.65 -14.88 8.26
CA LEU A 242 -0.31 -13.78 8.29
C LEU A 242 0.26 -12.59 9.03
N SER A 243 0.11 -11.39 8.46
CA SER A 243 0.42 -10.11 9.11
C SER A 243 -0.53 -9.01 8.61
N GLY A 244 -0.28 -7.74 8.96
CA GLY A 244 -1.26 -6.67 8.81
C GLY A 244 -2.28 -6.67 9.97
N LEU A 245 -1.88 -7.26 11.10
CA LEU A 245 -2.70 -7.54 12.26
C LEU A 245 -2.15 -6.79 13.48
N LEU A 246 -3.06 -6.28 14.31
CA LEU A 246 -2.73 -5.78 15.63
C LEU A 246 -2.75 -6.93 16.67
N VAL A 247 -2.05 -6.72 17.80
CA VAL A 247 -2.09 -7.67 18.95
C VAL A 247 -3.53 -7.99 19.34
N SER A 248 -4.43 -7.02 19.34
CA SER A 248 -5.85 -7.20 19.65
C SER A 248 -6.59 -8.18 18.73
N ASP A 249 -6.14 -8.34 17.49
CA ASP A 249 -6.76 -9.18 16.47
C ASP A 249 -6.43 -10.67 16.63
N GLN A 250 -5.37 -10.98 17.38
CA GLN A 250 -4.81 -12.33 17.51
C GLN A 250 -5.87 -13.38 17.85
N LYS A 251 -6.72 -13.09 18.85
CA LYS A 251 -7.71 -14.06 19.34
C LYS A 251 -8.74 -14.44 18.27
N GLU A 252 -9.20 -13.46 17.53
CA GLU A 252 -10.19 -13.65 16.47
C GLU A 252 -9.61 -14.44 15.30
N ILE A 253 -8.43 -14.05 14.82
CA ILE A 253 -7.70 -14.73 13.75
C ILE A 253 -7.43 -16.19 14.13
N LEU A 254 -6.84 -16.43 15.29
CA LEU A 254 -6.55 -17.80 15.73
C LEU A 254 -7.80 -18.67 15.87
N LYS A 255 -8.91 -18.10 16.36
CA LYS A 255 -10.20 -18.81 16.44
C LYS A 255 -10.70 -19.21 15.03
N LYS A 256 -10.67 -18.29 14.07
CA LYS A 256 -11.11 -18.54 12.68
C LYS A 256 -10.27 -19.63 12.02
N TYR A 257 -8.95 -19.49 12.07
CA TYR A 257 -8.05 -20.40 11.37
C TYR A 257 -7.92 -21.78 12.05
N SER A 258 -8.11 -21.86 13.38
CA SER A 258 -8.16 -23.15 14.08
C SER A 258 -9.36 -24.01 13.65
N LEU A 259 -10.52 -23.39 13.38
CA LEU A 259 -11.69 -24.07 12.82
C LEU A 259 -11.41 -24.66 11.42
N LEU A 260 -10.45 -24.09 10.72
CA LEU A 260 -9.98 -24.56 9.42
C LEU A 260 -8.82 -25.58 9.52
N GLN A 261 -8.55 -26.10 10.72
CA GLN A 261 -7.47 -27.07 10.98
C GLN A 261 -6.06 -26.54 10.69
N LEU A 262 -5.86 -25.22 10.86
CA LEU A 262 -4.54 -24.61 10.88
C LEU A 262 -4.10 -24.41 12.33
N GLU A 263 -2.89 -24.86 12.66
CA GLU A 263 -2.33 -24.79 14.00
C GLU A 263 -1.26 -23.70 14.05
N LYS A 264 -1.32 -22.83 15.08
CA LYS A 264 -0.27 -21.85 15.31
C LYS A 264 1.04 -22.54 15.70
N ILE A 265 2.10 -22.28 14.94
CA ILE A 265 3.43 -22.83 15.20
C ILE A 265 4.43 -21.76 15.61
N ASP A 266 4.17 -20.48 15.27
CA ASP A 266 5.08 -19.41 15.62
C ASP A 266 4.34 -18.05 15.68
N PHE A 267 5.04 -17.05 16.23
CA PHE A 267 4.50 -15.71 16.43
C PHE A 267 5.65 -14.71 16.55
N LEU A 268 5.49 -13.57 15.90
CA LEU A 268 6.41 -12.46 16.00
C LEU A 268 5.63 -11.17 16.25
N GLN A 269 6.16 -10.29 17.11
CA GLN A 269 5.56 -9.00 17.41
C GLN A 269 6.62 -7.91 17.30
N ILE A 270 6.26 -6.80 16.67
CA ILE A 270 7.01 -5.54 16.70
C ILE A 270 6.00 -4.44 17.05
N ASP A 271 6.21 -3.78 18.15
CA ASP A 271 5.29 -2.80 18.74
C ASP A 271 3.87 -3.37 18.87
N GLU A 272 2.84 -2.71 18.32
CA GLU A 272 1.45 -3.17 18.31
C GLU A 272 1.11 -4.17 17.20
N TRP A 273 2.05 -4.44 16.27
CA TRP A 273 1.83 -5.29 15.11
C TRP A 273 2.32 -6.71 15.31
N ILE A 274 1.59 -7.65 14.72
CA ILE A 274 1.92 -9.08 14.85
C ILE A 274 2.00 -9.79 13.51
N GLY A 275 2.81 -10.85 13.50
CA GLY A 275 2.81 -11.90 12.49
C GLY A 275 2.52 -13.24 13.13
N ILE A 276 1.68 -14.03 12.51
CA ILE A 276 1.26 -15.35 12.98
C ILE A 276 1.67 -16.38 11.93
N VAL A 277 2.34 -17.43 12.35
CA VAL A 277 2.65 -18.57 11.48
C VAL A 277 1.77 -19.74 11.85
N LEU A 278 1.05 -20.22 10.85
CA LEU A 278 0.13 -21.34 10.97
C LEU A 278 0.62 -22.50 10.09
N LYS A 279 0.34 -23.72 10.49
CA LYS A 279 0.62 -24.94 9.73
C LYS A 279 -0.65 -25.72 9.48
N LYS A 280 -0.86 -26.13 8.24
CA LYS A 280 -1.99 -26.99 7.86
C LYS A 280 -1.77 -28.40 8.40
N LYS A 281 -2.73 -28.91 9.19
CA LYS A 281 -2.66 -30.27 9.73
C LYS A 281 -2.90 -31.29 8.61
N LEU A 282 -2.27 -32.44 8.74
CA LEU A 282 -2.58 -33.59 7.91
C LEU A 282 -4.04 -34.00 8.07
N THR A 283 -4.76 -34.08 6.97
CA THR A 283 -6.10 -34.67 6.97
C THR A 283 -5.93 -36.19 6.99
N ILE A 284 -6.09 -36.81 8.18
CA ILE A 284 -6.17 -38.26 8.27
C ILE A 284 -7.47 -38.65 7.59
N LYS A 285 -7.38 -39.14 6.36
CA LYS A 285 -8.52 -39.83 5.72
C LYS A 285 -8.74 -41.12 6.54
N THR A 286 -9.69 -41.06 7.49
CA THR A 286 -10.26 -42.28 8.07
C THR A 286 -10.98 -42.99 6.92
N GLY A 287 -10.38 -44.06 6.43
CA GLY A 287 -10.95 -44.96 5.44
C GLY A 287 -12.17 -45.69 5.96
#